data_97ae6505fd827390be4d760e83f25b9c
#
_entry.id   97ae6505fd827390be4d760e83f25b9c
#
_cell.length_a   1.000
_cell.length_b   1.000
_cell.length_c   1.000
_cell.angle_alpha   90.00
_cell.angle_beta   90.00
_cell.angle_gamma   90.00
#
_symmetry.space_group_name_H-M   'P 1'
#
loop_
_entity.id
_entity.type
_entity.pdbx_description
1 polymer ?
#
loop_
_entity_poly.entity_id
_entity_poly.type
_entity_poly.pdbx_seq_one_letter_code
_entity_poly.pdbx_strand_id
1 'polypeptide(L)'
;MGFFQDMIGMGDMTEQVIATDFLIASKSGVINYAIAISETVTPEVRDVLRRHLDVAIETHEKVAAYMMKNGSYQVTNPQEQIRVDMQASDTVLDIPRP
;
A
#
# COMPACT_ATOMS: atom_id res chain seq x y z
N MET A 1 -17.20 0.63 -0.42
CA MET A 1 -17.02 1.83 -1.26
C MET A 1 -17.98 1.84 -2.45
N GLY A 2 -19.28 1.84 -2.18
CA GLY A 2 -20.28 1.74 -3.22
C GLY A 2 -20.24 2.87 -4.24
N PHE A 3 -20.05 4.12 -3.76
CA PHE A 3 -20.03 5.29 -4.65
C PHE A 3 -18.91 5.19 -5.70
N PHE A 4 -17.70 4.84 -5.26
CA PHE A 4 -16.54 4.76 -6.15
C PHE A 4 -16.71 3.61 -7.14
N GLN A 5 -17.18 2.46 -6.65
CA GLN A 5 -17.45 1.30 -7.49
C GLN A 5 -18.52 1.59 -8.53
N ASP A 6 -19.59 2.23 -8.11
CA ASP A 6 -20.70 2.60 -9.01
C ASP A 6 -20.22 3.59 -10.07
N MET A 7 -19.37 4.54 -9.70
CA MET A 7 -18.87 5.55 -10.61
C MET A 7 -18.00 4.96 -11.72
N ILE A 8 -17.15 3.99 -11.41
CA ILE A 8 -16.27 3.37 -12.41
C ILE A 8 -16.81 2.04 -12.94
N GLY A 9 -17.84 1.46 -12.31
CA GLY A 9 -18.48 0.24 -12.80
C GLY A 9 -17.61 -1.01 -12.75
N MET A 10 -16.57 -1.04 -11.92
CA MET A 10 -15.62 -2.15 -11.87
C MET A 10 -15.74 -3.01 -10.62
N GLY A 11 -16.55 -2.61 -9.65
CA GLY A 11 -16.87 -3.41 -8.47
C GLY A 11 -15.64 -3.84 -7.66
N ASP A 12 -15.60 -5.13 -7.31
CA ASP A 12 -14.57 -5.71 -6.45
C ASP A 12 -13.16 -5.58 -7.02
N MET A 13 -13.02 -5.64 -8.35
CA MET A 13 -11.73 -5.49 -9.00
C MET A 13 -11.14 -4.10 -8.77
N THR A 14 -11.96 -3.06 -8.84
CA THR A 14 -11.53 -1.69 -8.57
C THR A 14 -11.10 -1.53 -7.12
N GLU A 15 -11.87 -2.09 -6.19
CA GLU A 15 -11.51 -2.04 -4.77
C GLU A 15 -10.19 -2.73 -4.49
N GLN A 16 -9.96 -3.88 -5.11
CA GLN A 16 -8.70 -4.61 -5.00
C GLN A 16 -7.53 -3.81 -5.56
N VAL A 17 -7.70 -3.17 -6.71
CA VAL A 17 -6.65 -2.35 -7.32
C VAL A 17 -6.30 -1.16 -6.41
N ILE A 18 -7.31 -0.48 -5.87
CA ILE A 18 -7.09 0.65 -4.97
C ILE A 18 -6.34 0.19 -3.71
N ALA A 19 -6.76 -0.92 -3.12
CA ALA A 19 -6.12 -1.47 -1.92
C ALA A 19 -4.67 -1.86 -2.20
N THR A 20 -4.40 -2.50 -3.34
CA THR A 20 -3.05 -2.89 -3.74
C THR A 20 -2.15 -1.67 -3.95
N ASP A 21 -2.65 -0.65 -4.63
CA ASP A 21 -1.91 0.59 -4.82
C ASP A 21 -1.60 1.26 -3.48
N PHE A 22 -2.56 1.27 -2.58
CA PHE A 22 -2.38 1.83 -1.23
C PHE A 22 -1.34 1.06 -0.43
N LEU A 23 -1.34 -0.27 -0.54
CA LEU A 23 -0.34 -1.10 0.13
C LEU A 23 1.07 -0.79 -0.37
N ILE A 24 1.26 -0.70 -1.69
CA ILE A 24 2.55 -0.37 -2.30
C ILE A 24 3.00 1.01 -1.85
N ALA A 25 2.12 2.00 -1.89
CA ALA A 25 2.41 3.37 -1.48
C ALA A 25 2.80 3.44 0.00
N SER A 26 2.11 2.68 0.87
CA SER A 26 2.43 2.67 2.30
C SER A 26 3.78 2.00 2.58
N LYS A 27 4.12 0.93 1.88
CA LYS A 27 5.44 0.31 1.98
C LYS A 27 6.54 1.29 1.56
N SER A 28 6.36 1.98 0.44
CA SER A 28 7.30 2.98 -0.05
C SER A 28 7.46 4.13 0.94
N GLY A 29 6.37 4.56 1.57
CA GLY A 29 6.40 5.59 2.59
C GLY A 29 7.26 5.21 3.78
N VAL A 30 7.12 4.00 4.30
CA VAL A 30 7.94 3.49 5.42
C VAL A 30 9.41 3.52 5.05
N ILE A 31 9.76 2.99 3.88
CA ILE A 31 11.16 2.93 3.40
C ILE A 31 11.72 4.34 3.23
N ASN A 32 10.97 5.24 2.60
CA ASN A 32 11.43 6.60 2.32
C ASN A 32 11.65 7.39 3.60
N TYR A 33 10.77 7.27 4.60
CA TYR A 33 10.98 7.93 5.90
C TYR A 33 12.20 7.37 6.62
N ALA A 34 12.43 6.06 6.57
CA ALA A 34 13.60 5.45 7.18
C ALA A 34 14.89 5.98 6.55
N ILE A 35 14.94 6.09 5.23
CA ILE A 35 16.06 6.66 4.50
C ILE A 35 16.27 8.11 4.89
N ALA A 36 15.21 8.91 4.89
CA ALA A 36 15.29 10.33 5.23
C ALA A 36 15.82 10.55 6.65
N ILE A 37 15.37 9.75 7.61
CA ILE A 37 15.85 9.81 8.99
C ILE A 37 17.35 9.52 9.05
N SER A 38 17.81 8.50 8.31
CA SER A 38 19.23 8.12 8.31
C SER A 38 20.13 9.18 7.71
N GLU A 39 19.61 10.03 6.83
CA GLU A 39 20.36 11.08 6.16
C GLU A 39 20.25 12.45 6.82
N THR A 40 19.36 12.60 7.78
CA THR A 40 19.09 13.89 8.43
C THR A 40 19.91 14.01 9.72
N VAL A 41 20.60 15.14 9.89
CA VAL A 41 21.41 15.41 11.07
C VAL A 41 20.73 16.35 12.07
N THR A 42 19.70 17.07 11.65
CA THR A 42 18.99 18.04 12.49
C THR A 42 17.99 17.33 13.40
N PRO A 43 18.16 17.39 14.74
CA PRO A 43 17.29 16.64 15.67
C PRO A 43 15.81 16.95 15.53
N GLU A 44 15.44 18.21 15.32
CA GLU A 44 14.04 18.62 15.18
C GLU A 44 13.41 18.01 13.94
N VAL A 45 14.14 17.96 12.84
CA VAL A 45 13.66 17.34 11.58
C VAL A 45 13.56 15.83 11.75
N ARG A 46 14.54 15.21 12.42
CA ARG A 46 14.49 13.78 12.70
C ARG A 46 13.28 13.40 13.52
N ASP A 47 12.92 14.22 14.51
CA ASP A 47 11.74 13.98 15.35
C ASP A 47 10.45 14.03 14.54
N VAL A 48 10.32 15.00 13.63
CA VAL A 48 9.16 15.11 12.73
C VAL A 48 9.08 13.90 11.82
N LEU A 49 10.20 13.52 11.21
CA LEU A 49 10.26 12.36 10.31
C LEU A 49 9.92 11.06 11.05
N ARG A 50 10.37 10.92 12.29
CA ARG A 50 10.05 9.74 13.10
C ARG A 50 8.56 9.64 13.38
N ARG A 51 7.89 10.76 13.68
CA ARG A 51 6.44 10.77 13.85
C ARG A 51 5.71 10.39 12.55
N HIS A 52 6.18 10.90 11.42
CA HIS A 52 5.63 10.53 10.12
C HIS A 52 5.87 9.06 9.79
N LEU A 53 7.03 8.53 10.16
CA LEU A 53 7.32 7.10 10.00
C LEU A 53 6.35 6.24 10.80
N ASP A 54 6.07 6.61 12.05
CA ASP A 54 5.12 5.89 12.89
C ASP A 54 3.73 5.86 12.25
N VAL A 55 3.28 6.98 11.69
CA VAL A 55 1.99 7.04 10.97
C VAL A 55 2.03 6.16 9.71
N ALA A 56 3.15 6.17 8.99
CA ALA A 56 3.30 5.33 7.79
C ALA A 56 3.25 3.84 8.13
N ILE A 57 3.91 3.44 9.22
CA ILE A 57 3.87 2.05 9.71
C ILE A 57 2.44 1.66 10.08
N GLU A 58 1.74 2.50 10.83
CA GLU A 58 0.36 2.24 11.23
C GLU A 58 -0.56 2.13 10.02
N THR A 59 -0.39 3.00 9.04
CA THR A 59 -1.16 2.96 7.81
C THR A 59 -0.91 1.65 7.06
N HIS A 60 0.35 1.24 6.94
CA HIS A 60 0.72 -0.02 6.30
C HIS A 60 0.06 -1.21 7.01
N GLU A 61 0.09 -1.22 8.35
CA GLU A 61 -0.53 -2.29 9.13
C GLU A 61 -2.04 -2.40 8.84
N LYS A 62 -2.72 -1.27 8.78
CA LYS A 62 -4.16 -1.24 8.51
C LYS A 62 -4.49 -1.74 7.10
N VAL A 63 -3.73 -1.30 6.11
CA VAL A 63 -3.92 -1.73 4.71
C VAL A 63 -3.62 -3.21 4.56
N ALA A 64 -2.52 -3.68 5.14
CA ALA A 64 -2.15 -5.09 5.09
C ALA A 64 -3.20 -5.97 5.76
N ALA A 65 -3.72 -5.55 6.91
CA ALA A 65 -4.78 -6.28 7.61
C ALA A 65 -6.05 -6.38 6.76
N TYR A 66 -6.43 -5.29 6.10
CA TYR A 66 -7.55 -5.28 5.17
C TYR A 66 -7.35 -6.27 4.03
N MET A 67 -6.16 -6.26 3.43
CA MET A 67 -5.86 -7.14 2.30
C MET A 67 -5.76 -8.61 2.69
N MET A 68 -5.23 -8.90 3.88
CA MET A 68 -5.24 -10.28 4.41
C MET A 68 -6.66 -10.79 4.63
N LYS A 69 -7.53 -9.94 5.18
CA LYS A 69 -8.93 -10.29 5.40
C LYS A 69 -9.65 -10.63 4.10
N ASN A 70 -9.28 -9.97 3.01
CA ASN A 70 -9.88 -10.19 1.69
C ASN A 70 -9.12 -11.18 0.82
N GLY A 71 -8.10 -11.86 1.37
CA GLY A 71 -7.33 -12.86 0.65
C GLY A 71 -6.37 -12.32 -0.40
N SER A 72 -6.07 -11.02 -0.37
CA SER A 72 -5.22 -10.37 -1.37
C SER A 72 -3.76 -10.24 -0.94
N TYR A 73 -3.41 -10.69 0.26
CA TYR A 73 -2.08 -10.54 0.81
C TYR A 73 -1.71 -11.74 1.68
N GLN A 74 -0.57 -12.39 1.38
CA GLN A 74 -0.11 -13.60 2.06
C GLN A 74 1.24 -13.34 2.74
N VAL A 75 1.20 -12.85 3.97
CA VAL A 75 2.41 -12.47 4.70
C VAL A 75 3.25 -13.66 5.16
N THR A 76 2.64 -14.85 5.29
CA THR A 76 3.31 -16.07 5.76
C THR A 76 3.89 -16.91 4.63
N ASN A 77 3.63 -16.56 3.37
CA ASN A 77 4.11 -17.27 2.20
C ASN A 77 4.64 -16.28 1.16
N PRO A 78 5.97 -16.01 1.16
CA PRO A 78 6.55 -15.05 0.23
C PRO A 78 6.32 -15.35 -1.25
N GLN A 79 6.32 -16.64 -1.63
CA GLN A 79 6.08 -17.02 -3.03
C GLN A 79 4.65 -16.73 -3.44
N GLU A 80 3.70 -17.03 -2.58
CA GLU A 80 2.30 -16.72 -2.84
C GLU A 80 2.07 -15.22 -2.90
N GLN A 81 2.75 -14.44 -2.04
CA GLN A 81 2.66 -13.00 -2.07
C GLN A 81 3.20 -12.42 -3.37
N ILE A 82 4.33 -12.93 -3.85
CA ILE A 82 4.89 -12.50 -5.15
C ILE A 82 3.88 -12.78 -6.27
N ARG A 83 3.26 -13.96 -6.27
CA ARG A 83 2.26 -14.30 -7.27
C ARG A 83 1.07 -13.33 -7.23
N VAL A 84 0.56 -13.04 -6.05
CA VAL A 84 -0.56 -12.11 -5.86
C VAL A 84 -0.17 -10.71 -6.33
N ASP A 85 1.02 -10.24 -5.97
CA ASP A 85 1.51 -8.93 -6.36
C ASP A 85 1.65 -8.81 -7.88
N MET A 86 2.13 -9.86 -8.55
CA MET A 86 2.25 -9.90 -10.01
C MET A 86 0.88 -9.85 -10.68
N GLN A 87 -0.09 -10.59 -10.17
CA GLN A 87 -1.46 -10.55 -10.68
C GLN A 87 -2.08 -9.18 -10.51
N ALA A 88 -1.87 -8.54 -9.35
CA ALA A 88 -2.36 -7.22 -9.10
C ALA A 88 -1.72 -6.18 -10.04
N SER A 89 -0.42 -6.31 -10.31
CA SER A 89 0.28 -5.46 -11.26
C SER A 89 -0.28 -5.60 -12.67
N ASP A 90 -0.52 -6.83 -13.11
CA ASP A 90 -1.13 -7.08 -14.42
C ASP A 90 -2.53 -6.46 -14.52
N THR A 91 -3.31 -6.57 -13.46
CA THR A 91 -4.64 -5.96 -13.40
C THR A 91 -4.56 -4.44 -13.54
N VAL A 92 -3.63 -3.81 -12.86
CA VAL A 92 -3.42 -2.35 -12.94
C VAL A 92 -3.02 -1.94 -14.35
N LEU A 93 -2.11 -2.69 -14.97
CA LEU A 93 -1.62 -2.38 -16.33
C LEU A 93 -2.72 -2.52 -17.39
N ASP A 94 -3.71 -3.38 -17.15
CA ASP A 94 -4.80 -3.62 -18.08
C ASP A 94 -5.94 -2.60 -17.95
N ILE A 95 -5.92 -1.76 -16.90
CA ILE A 95 -6.95 -0.73 -16.74
C ILE A 95 -6.75 0.36 -17.78
N PRO A 96 -7.81 0.72 -18.55
CA PRO A 96 -7.69 1.80 -19.53
C PRO A 96 -7.37 3.13 -18.86
N ARG A 97 -6.46 3.89 -19.46
CA ARG A 97 -6.17 5.24 -19.00
C ARG A 97 -7.23 6.21 -19.48
N PRO A 98 -7.59 7.21 -18.66
CA PRO A 98 -8.53 8.26 -19.08
C PRO A 98 -7.98 9.10 -20.22
#